data_e743a2f425a4e1ab8cefba0b99256e82
#
_entry.id   e743a2f425a4e1ab8cefba0b99256e82
#
_cell.length_a   1.000
_cell.length_b   1.000
_cell.length_c   1.000
_cell.angle_alpha   90.00
_cell.angle_beta   90.00
_cell.angle_gamma   90.00
#
_symmetry.space_group_name_H-M   'P 1'
#
loop_
_entity.id
_entity.type
_entity.pdbx_description
1 polymer ?
#
loop_
_entity_poly.entity_id
_entity_poly.type
_entity_poly.pdbx_seq_one_letter_code
_entity_poly.pdbx_strand_id
1 'polypeptide(L)'
;MKFSTVSMFRKNLSAKKLYPIYFIAGEENFLLDDCLKRIEKVVNTDDLNREVFQATENTGSDVLNSIETLPFLTDKRIVILKSANKLKNDDFKIITKIIENPVDTTCFIIIFPDKIKNSTSKRKDLISICENSNSCFCVDCKKMYEKDVKLFIQEEFNNRGKAVEPEVIQQIINDTGVDLQNVSNEIEKISLYLGKEKKDVTVEDFVKISGFTKEINIFMLTNSIEEKNLKYSLFIIEQMLKSGESAIGLLSAISGAVRKMLMAKSLMEEKNYSSQDALNYIRVYSYFQYKYLNNLSKYTLLHLKRSLNEVLKTDIALKTGKTDDKSALENLVLFICK
;
A
#
# COMPACT_ATOMS: atom_id res chain seq x y z
N MET A 1 25.22 -3.60 15.47
CA MET A 1 24.26 -4.21 14.49
C MET A 1 23.79 -3.13 13.53
N LYS A 2 23.60 -3.40 12.25
CA LYS A 2 23.02 -2.41 11.34
C LYS A 2 21.50 -2.35 11.51
N PHE A 3 20.88 -1.21 11.25
CA PHE A 3 19.43 -1.09 11.24
C PHE A 3 18.78 -2.15 10.35
N SER A 4 17.78 -2.81 10.90
CA SER A 4 16.98 -3.83 10.23
C SER A 4 15.76 -3.20 9.57
N THR A 5 15.30 -3.79 8.48
CA THR A 5 14.02 -3.40 7.87
C THR A 5 12.85 -3.85 8.75
N VAL A 6 11.69 -3.20 8.60
CA VAL A 6 10.45 -3.60 9.30
C VAL A 6 10.07 -5.05 9.00
N SER A 7 10.30 -5.55 7.77
CA SER A 7 10.05 -6.95 7.40
C SER A 7 10.94 -7.91 8.19
N MET A 8 12.24 -7.61 8.35
CA MET A 8 13.14 -8.43 9.18
C MET A 8 12.76 -8.39 10.66
N PHE A 9 12.37 -7.23 11.17
CA PHE A 9 11.86 -7.07 12.53
C PHE A 9 10.65 -7.98 12.78
N ARG A 10 9.66 -7.97 11.88
CA ARG A 10 8.47 -8.81 11.96
C ARG A 10 8.81 -10.30 11.98
N LYS A 11 9.75 -10.74 11.14
CA LYS A 11 10.25 -12.14 11.15
C LYS A 11 10.88 -12.53 12.47
N ASN A 12 11.71 -11.66 13.07
CA ASN A 12 12.32 -11.91 14.38
C ASN A 12 11.27 -12.04 15.47
N LEU A 13 10.28 -11.16 15.52
CA LEU A 13 9.20 -11.24 16.50
C LEU A 13 8.34 -12.52 16.33
N SER A 14 8.06 -12.92 15.10
CA SER A 14 7.34 -14.17 14.82
C SER A 14 8.08 -15.40 15.33
N ALA A 15 9.41 -15.37 15.33
CA ALA A 15 10.27 -16.41 15.93
C ALA A 15 10.36 -16.31 17.46
N LYS A 16 9.60 -15.40 18.10
CA LYS A 16 9.62 -15.12 19.55
C LYS A 16 11.01 -14.75 20.10
N LYS A 17 11.89 -14.22 19.26
CA LYS A 17 13.19 -13.74 19.68
C LYS A 17 13.05 -12.32 20.21
N LEU A 18 12.99 -12.18 21.54
CA LEU A 18 12.91 -10.88 22.22
C LEU A 18 14.30 -10.36 22.56
N TYR A 19 14.47 -9.05 22.38
CA TYR A 19 15.66 -8.31 22.82
C TYR A 19 15.32 -7.47 24.04
N PRO A 20 16.28 -7.25 24.95
CA PRO A 20 16.08 -6.36 26.11
C PRO A 20 15.75 -4.93 25.67
N ILE A 21 16.32 -4.47 24.54
CA ILE A 21 16.14 -3.11 24.05
C ILE A 21 15.71 -3.14 22.57
N TYR A 22 14.71 -2.31 22.23
CA TYR A 22 14.32 -2.01 20.88
C TYR A 22 14.50 -0.52 20.61
N PHE A 23 15.24 -0.19 19.56
CA PHE A 23 15.39 1.17 19.07
C PHE A 23 14.66 1.31 17.73
N ILE A 24 13.53 2.01 17.75
CA ILE A 24 12.63 2.16 16.60
C ILE A 24 12.76 3.60 16.11
N ALA A 25 13.39 3.80 14.94
CA ALA A 25 13.70 5.12 14.43
C ALA A 25 13.17 5.32 13.01
N GLY A 26 12.71 6.53 12.69
CA GLY A 26 12.26 6.89 11.35
C GLY A 26 11.18 7.96 11.33
N GLU A 27 10.79 8.38 10.13
CA GLU A 27 9.80 9.44 9.92
C GLU A 27 8.37 8.90 9.71
N GLU A 28 8.23 7.58 9.55
CA GLU A 28 6.94 6.97 9.24
C GLU A 28 6.21 6.59 10.54
N ASN A 29 5.34 7.47 10.99
CA ASN A 29 4.63 7.31 12.27
C ASN A 29 3.83 6.00 12.33
N PHE A 30 3.19 5.61 11.22
CA PHE A 30 2.44 4.35 11.16
C PHE A 30 3.34 3.16 11.50
N LEU A 31 4.56 3.11 10.95
CA LEU A 31 5.50 2.01 11.20
C LEU A 31 6.06 2.04 12.62
N LEU A 32 6.30 3.23 13.19
CA LEU A 32 6.72 3.37 14.58
C LEU A 32 5.68 2.75 15.53
N ASP A 33 4.40 3.09 15.31
CA ASP A 33 3.29 2.59 16.13
C ASP A 33 3.00 1.09 15.86
N ASP A 34 3.11 0.62 14.62
CA ASP A 34 2.94 -0.81 14.29
C ASP A 34 4.04 -1.66 14.96
N CYS A 35 5.30 -1.21 14.90
CA CYS A 35 6.40 -1.90 15.58
C CYS A 35 6.18 -1.96 17.09
N LEU A 36 5.77 -0.85 17.71
CA LEU A 36 5.46 -0.79 19.14
C LEU A 36 4.36 -1.79 19.52
N LYS A 37 3.20 -1.72 18.86
CA LYS A 37 2.06 -2.61 19.11
C LYS A 37 2.43 -4.09 18.95
N ARG A 38 3.30 -4.43 18.00
CA ARG A 38 3.76 -5.81 17.80
C ARG A 38 4.66 -6.30 18.90
N ILE A 39 5.55 -5.46 19.46
CA ILE A 39 6.37 -5.82 20.62
C ILE A 39 5.46 -6.03 21.83
N GLU A 40 4.57 -5.09 22.12
CA GLU A 40 3.62 -5.18 23.23
C GLU A 40 2.82 -6.49 23.18
N LYS A 41 2.33 -6.87 21.99
CA LYS A 41 1.57 -8.11 21.79
C LYS A 41 2.41 -9.38 22.06
N VAL A 42 3.71 -9.37 21.72
CA VAL A 42 4.58 -10.54 21.91
C VAL A 42 5.05 -10.65 23.35
N VAL A 43 5.37 -9.52 24.00
CA VAL A 43 5.74 -9.48 25.44
C VAL A 43 4.53 -9.83 26.31
N ASN A 44 3.32 -9.42 25.88
CA ASN A 44 2.04 -9.77 26.49
C ASN A 44 1.98 -9.50 28.00
N THR A 45 2.30 -8.25 28.38
CA THR A 45 2.18 -7.81 29.77
C THR A 45 0.85 -7.09 29.99
N ASP A 46 0.45 -6.95 31.25
CA ASP A 46 -0.69 -6.15 31.68
C ASP A 46 -0.32 -4.65 31.84
N ASP A 47 -1.34 -3.81 32.06
CA ASP A 47 -1.15 -2.37 32.21
C ASP A 47 -0.30 -1.98 33.42
N LEU A 48 -0.22 -2.82 34.48
CA LEU A 48 0.61 -2.59 35.66
C LEU A 48 2.11 -2.71 35.35
N ASN A 49 2.45 -3.47 34.33
CA ASN A 49 3.81 -3.70 33.87
C ASN A 49 4.15 -2.91 32.61
N ARG A 50 3.37 -1.87 32.29
CA ARG A 50 3.57 -1.04 31.11
C ARG A 50 3.62 0.44 31.48
N GLU A 51 4.76 1.07 31.26
CA GLU A 51 4.94 2.51 31.48
C GLU A 51 5.42 3.23 30.23
N VAL A 52 4.91 4.47 30.05
CA VAL A 52 5.23 5.31 28.88
C VAL A 52 5.77 6.66 29.36
N PHE A 53 6.95 7.01 28.88
CA PHE A 53 7.63 8.25 29.17
C PHE A 53 7.78 9.10 27.90
N GLN A 54 7.65 10.41 28.06
CA GLN A 54 7.93 11.38 27.01
C GLN A 54 9.26 12.09 27.31
N ALA A 55 10.21 12.06 26.39
CA ALA A 55 11.53 12.69 26.58
C ALA A 55 11.48 14.22 26.82
N THR A 56 10.32 14.87 26.57
CA THR A 56 10.09 16.29 26.83
C THR A 56 9.56 16.58 28.23
N GLU A 57 8.97 15.61 28.90
CA GLU A 57 8.22 15.77 30.16
C GLU A 57 8.89 15.02 31.33
N ASN A 58 9.43 13.84 31.04
CA ASN A 58 10.03 12.97 32.06
C ASN A 58 11.56 13.05 32.02
N THR A 59 12.17 12.80 33.13
CA THR A 59 13.66 12.76 33.27
C THR A 59 14.20 11.37 32.94
N GLY A 60 15.48 11.29 32.60
CA GLY A 60 16.18 10.01 32.45
C GLY A 60 16.15 9.18 33.76
N SER A 61 16.11 9.83 34.93
CA SER A 61 15.98 9.17 36.23
C SER A 61 14.62 8.49 36.41
N ASP A 62 13.53 9.09 35.93
CA ASP A 62 12.21 8.47 35.99
C ASP A 62 12.19 7.18 35.15
N VAL A 63 12.78 7.22 33.95
CA VAL A 63 12.93 6.07 33.08
C VAL A 63 13.79 4.98 33.74
N LEU A 64 14.92 5.35 34.34
CA LEU A 64 15.80 4.41 35.03
C LEU A 64 15.08 3.69 36.18
N ASN A 65 14.41 4.45 37.07
CA ASN A 65 13.63 3.88 38.17
C ASN A 65 12.58 2.87 37.70
N SER A 66 11.90 3.18 36.60
CA SER A 66 10.92 2.27 35.99
C SER A 66 11.58 1.00 35.44
N ILE A 67 12.76 1.11 34.82
CA ILE A 67 13.48 -0.05 34.23
C ILE A 67 14.00 -0.98 35.31
N GLU A 68 14.46 -0.43 36.45
CA GLU A 68 14.98 -1.19 37.61
C GLU A 68 13.84 -1.80 38.45
N THR A 69 12.61 -1.35 38.29
CA THR A 69 11.46 -1.92 39.01
C THR A 69 11.14 -3.30 38.47
N LEU A 70 11.04 -4.29 39.37
CA LEU A 70 10.71 -5.66 39.02
C LEU A 70 9.27 -5.76 38.47
N PRO A 71 9.03 -6.64 37.49
CA PRO A 71 7.68 -6.88 36.96
C PRO A 71 6.78 -7.49 38.06
N PHE A 72 5.50 -7.10 38.03
CA PHE A 72 4.52 -7.61 38.98
C PHE A 72 3.71 -8.75 38.37
N LEU A 73 3.82 -9.96 38.89
CA LEU A 73 3.12 -11.18 38.47
C LEU A 73 3.31 -11.57 36.98
N THR A 74 4.31 -11.02 36.31
CA THR A 74 4.67 -11.36 34.92
C THR A 74 6.18 -11.57 34.78
N ASP A 75 6.60 -12.18 33.64
CA ASP A 75 8.03 -12.42 33.40
C ASP A 75 8.78 -11.15 32.99
N LYS A 76 8.09 -10.20 32.37
CA LYS A 76 8.69 -8.97 31.85
C LYS A 76 7.75 -7.78 31.99
N ARG A 77 8.36 -6.60 32.18
CA ARG A 77 7.66 -5.32 32.01
C ARG A 77 8.09 -4.61 30.75
N ILE A 78 7.29 -3.65 30.31
CA ILE A 78 7.57 -2.80 29.16
C ILE A 78 7.74 -1.35 29.62
N VAL A 79 8.87 -0.76 29.28
CA VAL A 79 9.14 0.67 29.46
C VAL A 79 9.33 1.30 28.08
N ILE A 80 8.56 2.33 27.78
CA ILE A 80 8.53 3.00 26.47
C ILE A 80 8.98 4.43 26.62
N LEU A 81 10.06 4.82 25.95
CA LEU A 81 10.50 6.20 25.84
C LEU A 81 10.16 6.76 24.46
N LYS A 82 9.18 7.65 24.42
CA LYS A 82 8.76 8.36 23.19
C LYS A 82 9.55 9.64 22.99
N SER A 83 9.64 10.07 21.71
CA SER A 83 10.31 11.32 21.31
C SER A 83 11.78 11.42 21.76
N ALA A 84 12.52 10.29 21.72
CA ALA A 84 13.91 10.24 22.16
C ALA A 84 14.86 11.18 21.41
N ASN A 85 14.44 11.69 20.21
CA ASN A 85 15.13 12.76 19.48
C ASN A 85 15.13 14.11 20.22
N LYS A 86 14.34 14.27 21.29
CA LYS A 86 14.24 15.48 22.12
C LYS A 86 14.87 15.36 23.51
N LEU A 87 15.62 14.28 23.78
CA LEU A 87 16.31 14.09 25.04
C LEU A 87 17.24 15.25 25.39
N LYS A 88 17.22 15.65 26.66
CA LYS A 88 18.14 16.65 27.24
C LYS A 88 19.51 16.01 27.51
N ASN A 89 20.53 16.83 27.73
CA ASN A 89 21.92 16.35 27.88
C ASN A 89 22.14 15.41 29.07
N ASP A 90 21.52 15.68 30.21
CA ASP A 90 21.70 14.89 31.41
C ASP A 90 20.91 13.58 31.30
N ASP A 91 19.69 13.63 30.75
CA ASP A 91 18.87 12.44 30.50
C ASP A 91 19.53 11.51 29.47
N PHE A 92 20.17 12.09 28.45
CA PHE A 92 20.93 11.32 27.46
C PHE A 92 22.00 10.41 28.10
N LYS A 93 22.76 10.92 29.08
CA LYS A 93 23.78 10.12 29.75
C LYS A 93 23.18 8.95 30.52
N ILE A 94 22.01 9.14 31.12
CA ILE A 94 21.30 8.08 31.87
C ILE A 94 20.80 7.03 30.89
N ILE A 95 20.14 7.43 29.82
CA ILE A 95 19.64 6.50 28.78
C ILE A 95 20.80 5.71 28.17
N THR A 96 21.95 6.33 27.92
CA THR A 96 23.13 5.64 27.42
C THR A 96 23.58 4.51 28.36
N LYS A 97 23.66 4.79 29.66
CA LYS A 97 24.01 3.78 30.67
C LYS A 97 23.04 2.61 30.72
N ILE A 98 21.75 2.87 30.54
CA ILE A 98 20.71 1.83 30.44
C ILE A 98 20.95 0.93 29.21
N ILE A 99 21.33 1.52 28.07
CA ILE A 99 21.60 0.77 26.83
C ILE A 99 22.85 -0.10 26.98
N GLU A 100 23.87 0.39 27.70
CA GLU A 100 25.10 -0.35 27.97
C GLU A 100 24.91 -1.48 28.99
N ASN A 101 23.99 -1.31 29.95
CA ASN A 101 23.69 -2.27 31.00
C ASN A 101 22.18 -2.59 31.03
N PRO A 102 21.66 -3.36 30.08
CA PRO A 102 20.24 -3.68 29.99
C PRO A 102 19.78 -4.58 31.13
N VAL A 103 18.54 -4.38 31.57
CA VAL A 103 17.89 -5.22 32.59
C VAL A 103 17.06 -6.29 31.88
N ASP A 104 17.33 -7.55 32.14
CA ASP A 104 16.70 -8.68 31.44
C ASP A 104 15.20 -8.83 31.73
N THR A 105 14.72 -8.36 32.87
CA THR A 105 13.30 -8.38 33.24
C THR A 105 12.48 -7.26 32.58
N THR A 106 13.14 -6.33 31.88
CA THR A 106 12.50 -5.19 31.24
C THR A 106 12.72 -5.21 29.73
N CYS A 107 11.65 -5.00 28.98
CA CYS A 107 11.71 -4.71 27.55
C CYS A 107 11.68 -3.19 27.38
N PHE A 108 12.84 -2.58 27.12
CA PHE A 108 12.95 -1.14 26.92
C PHE A 108 12.79 -0.76 25.46
N ILE A 109 11.81 0.10 25.15
CA ILE A 109 11.49 0.50 23.77
C ILE A 109 11.75 1.99 23.63
N ILE A 110 12.67 2.35 22.75
CA ILE A 110 13.05 3.73 22.44
C ILE A 110 12.49 4.12 21.09
N ILE A 111 11.58 5.10 21.05
CA ILE A 111 11.00 5.61 19.82
C ILE A 111 11.65 6.94 19.44
N PHE A 112 12.28 6.95 18.27
CA PHE A 112 13.03 8.07 17.75
C PHE A 112 12.39 8.55 16.42
N PRO A 113 11.39 9.47 16.47
CA PRO A 113 10.63 9.91 15.29
C PRO A 113 11.39 10.97 14.47
N ASP A 114 12.53 10.57 13.87
CA ASP A 114 13.36 11.45 13.04
C ASP A 114 14.23 10.63 12.07
N LYS A 115 14.73 11.28 11.04
CA LYS A 115 15.67 10.67 10.07
C LYS A 115 16.96 10.22 10.75
N ILE A 116 17.35 8.98 10.49
CA ILE A 116 18.60 8.42 11.00
C ILE A 116 19.81 9.17 10.40
N LYS A 117 19.77 9.50 9.11
CA LYS A 117 20.91 10.10 8.38
C LYS A 117 21.16 11.58 8.63
N ASN A 118 20.16 12.36 9.04
CA ASN A 118 20.23 13.82 9.17
C ASN A 118 20.26 14.30 10.63
N SER A 119 20.58 13.43 11.57
CA SER A 119 20.58 13.77 12.99
C SER A 119 21.76 14.69 13.37
N THR A 120 21.54 15.56 14.35
CA THR A 120 22.59 16.37 14.99
C THR A 120 23.64 15.49 15.66
N SER A 121 24.83 16.01 16.03
CA SER A 121 25.91 15.22 16.62
C SER A 121 25.46 14.32 17.78
N LYS A 122 24.69 14.85 18.74
CA LYS A 122 24.19 14.08 19.89
C LYS A 122 23.18 12.98 19.55
N ARG A 123 22.34 13.23 18.56
CA ARG A 123 21.40 12.22 18.05
C ARG A 123 22.15 11.08 17.33
N LYS A 124 23.27 11.41 16.65
CA LYS A 124 24.17 10.41 16.06
C LYS A 124 24.80 9.52 17.13
N ASP A 125 25.12 10.08 18.30
CA ASP A 125 25.71 9.32 19.39
C ASP A 125 24.72 8.27 19.93
N LEU A 126 23.43 8.63 20.17
CA LEU A 126 22.40 7.67 20.59
C LEU A 126 22.19 6.55 19.56
N ILE A 127 22.09 6.92 18.29
CA ILE A 127 21.96 5.98 17.16
C ILE A 127 23.15 5.02 17.15
N SER A 128 24.38 5.57 17.25
CA SER A 128 25.62 4.78 17.23
C SER A 128 25.72 3.83 18.45
N ILE A 129 25.32 4.27 19.62
CA ILE A 129 25.31 3.43 20.83
C ILE A 129 24.34 2.26 20.66
N CYS A 130 23.12 2.54 20.18
CA CYS A 130 22.13 1.49 19.91
C CYS A 130 22.60 0.50 18.82
N GLU A 131 23.21 0.99 17.74
CA GLU A 131 23.74 0.14 16.67
C GLU A 131 24.87 -0.78 17.11
N ASN A 132 25.70 -0.32 18.03
CA ASN A 132 26.85 -1.08 18.55
C ASN A 132 26.49 -2.01 19.72
N SER A 133 25.32 -1.87 20.32
CA SER A 133 24.86 -2.74 21.40
C SER A 133 24.32 -4.07 20.88
N ASN A 134 24.83 -5.19 21.40
CA ASN A 134 24.33 -6.53 21.09
C ASN A 134 22.95 -6.82 21.71
N SER A 135 22.57 -6.07 22.73
CA SER A 135 21.28 -6.18 23.42
C SER A 135 20.18 -5.33 22.82
N CYS A 136 20.51 -4.52 21.80
CA CYS A 136 19.57 -3.62 21.14
C CYS A 136 19.23 -4.10 19.74
N PHE A 137 17.94 -4.19 19.43
CA PHE A 137 17.46 -4.43 18.07
C PHE A 137 17.01 -3.10 17.46
N CYS A 138 17.70 -2.65 16.41
CA CYS A 138 17.42 -1.39 15.73
C CYS A 138 16.54 -1.59 14.49
N VAL A 139 15.46 -0.80 14.37
CA VAL A 139 14.49 -0.84 13.25
C VAL A 139 14.47 0.49 12.53
N ASP A 140 14.58 0.47 11.20
CA ASP A 140 14.44 1.64 10.35
C ASP A 140 13.01 1.77 9.81
N CYS A 141 12.26 2.71 10.37
CA CYS A 141 10.89 3.08 9.97
C CYS A 141 10.91 4.29 9.02
N LYS A 142 11.70 4.20 7.95
CA LYS A 142 11.79 5.24 6.94
C LYS A 142 10.48 5.40 6.17
N LYS A 143 10.28 6.60 5.62
CA LYS A 143 9.16 6.87 4.72
C LYS A 143 9.20 5.94 3.51
N MET A 144 8.04 5.36 3.19
CA MET A 144 7.88 4.46 2.05
C MET A 144 7.50 5.22 0.78
N TYR A 145 8.08 4.80 -0.34
CA TYR A 145 7.68 5.22 -1.67
C TYR A 145 6.76 4.18 -2.31
N GLU A 146 6.11 4.51 -3.41
CA GLU A 146 5.13 3.65 -4.08
C GLU A 146 5.60 2.19 -4.25
N LYS A 147 6.87 1.97 -4.63
CA LYS A 147 7.45 0.63 -4.76
C LYS A 147 7.46 -0.14 -3.44
N ASP A 148 7.80 0.55 -2.34
CA ASP A 148 7.85 -0.07 -1.01
C ASP A 148 6.43 -0.34 -0.49
N VAL A 149 5.48 0.56 -0.79
CA VAL A 149 4.06 0.40 -0.44
C VAL A 149 3.44 -0.80 -1.16
N LYS A 150 3.78 -1.06 -2.43
CA LYS A 150 3.35 -2.28 -3.15
C LYS A 150 3.77 -3.55 -2.42
N LEU A 151 5.04 -3.61 -2.00
CA LEU A 151 5.55 -4.76 -1.24
C LEU A 151 4.88 -4.86 0.14
N PHE A 152 4.67 -3.74 0.81
CA PHE A 152 3.96 -3.68 2.09
C PHE A 152 2.54 -4.24 1.98
N ILE A 153 1.76 -3.84 0.97
CA ILE A 153 0.40 -4.35 0.73
C ILE A 153 0.43 -5.86 0.52
N GLN A 154 1.34 -6.34 -0.31
CA GLN A 154 1.48 -7.77 -0.58
C GLN A 154 1.84 -8.56 0.68
N GLU A 155 2.81 -8.07 1.49
CA GLU A 155 3.18 -8.69 2.76
C GLU A 155 2.02 -8.69 3.76
N GLU A 156 1.25 -7.61 3.84
CA GLU A 156 0.11 -7.50 4.76
C GLU A 156 -1.02 -8.47 4.41
N PHE A 157 -1.34 -8.68 3.13
CA PHE A 157 -2.30 -9.71 2.73
C PHE A 157 -1.76 -11.12 2.97
N ASN A 158 -0.48 -11.38 2.65
CA ASN A 158 0.15 -12.67 2.92
C ASN A 158 0.12 -13.03 4.42
N ASN A 159 0.39 -12.05 5.31
CA ASN A 159 0.32 -12.24 6.77
C ASN A 159 -1.10 -12.59 7.25
N ARG A 160 -2.13 -12.23 6.48
CA ARG A 160 -3.54 -12.59 6.73
C ARG A 160 -3.95 -13.88 6.01
N GLY A 161 -3.00 -14.59 5.39
CA GLY A 161 -3.22 -15.82 4.63
C GLY A 161 -3.97 -15.61 3.31
N LYS A 162 -3.84 -14.42 2.71
CA LYS A 162 -4.49 -14.04 1.47
C LYS A 162 -3.47 -13.76 0.36
N ALA A 163 -3.72 -14.27 -0.84
CA ALA A 163 -3.02 -13.88 -2.06
C ALA A 163 -3.79 -12.73 -2.73
N VAL A 164 -3.08 -11.67 -3.13
CA VAL A 164 -3.70 -10.47 -3.73
C VAL A 164 -3.24 -10.30 -5.18
N GLU A 165 -4.19 -10.01 -6.06
CA GLU A 165 -3.88 -9.70 -7.46
C GLU A 165 -3.11 -8.37 -7.55
N PRO A 166 -2.10 -8.27 -8.44
CA PRO A 166 -1.31 -7.06 -8.61
C PRO A 166 -2.14 -5.82 -8.96
N GLU A 167 -3.23 -6.02 -9.68
CA GLU A 167 -4.18 -4.99 -10.04
C GLU A 167 -4.89 -4.40 -8.81
N VAL A 168 -5.23 -5.22 -7.83
CA VAL A 168 -5.81 -4.77 -6.55
C VAL A 168 -4.81 -3.92 -5.77
N ILE A 169 -3.53 -4.33 -5.75
CA ILE A 169 -2.47 -3.54 -5.11
C ILE A 169 -2.40 -2.15 -5.74
N GLN A 170 -2.43 -2.07 -7.08
CA GLN A 170 -2.39 -0.79 -7.77
C GLN A 170 -3.63 0.06 -7.49
N GLN A 171 -4.82 -0.55 -7.40
CA GLN A 171 -6.05 0.15 -7.06
C GLN A 171 -6.02 0.72 -5.64
N ILE A 172 -5.58 -0.06 -4.66
CA ILE A 172 -5.42 0.43 -3.29
C ILE A 172 -4.53 1.68 -3.27
N ILE A 173 -3.39 1.66 -3.98
CA ILE A 173 -2.49 2.82 -4.05
C ILE A 173 -3.13 4.02 -4.76
N ASN A 174 -3.89 3.78 -5.83
CA ASN A 174 -4.59 4.85 -6.53
C ASN A 174 -5.61 5.56 -5.62
N ASP A 175 -6.29 4.80 -4.75
CA ASP A 175 -7.33 5.32 -3.86
C ASP A 175 -6.76 5.96 -2.59
N THR A 176 -5.72 5.36 -2.01
CA THR A 176 -5.19 5.78 -0.70
C THR A 176 -3.89 6.60 -0.80
N GLY A 177 -3.27 6.65 -1.99
CA GLY A 177 -1.92 7.15 -2.15
C GLY A 177 -0.90 6.24 -1.47
N VAL A 178 0.17 6.85 -0.95
CA VAL A 178 1.24 6.16 -0.21
C VAL A 178 1.11 6.31 1.30
N ASP A 179 -0.02 6.76 1.80
CA ASP A 179 -0.32 6.88 3.23
C ASP A 179 -0.58 5.49 3.82
N LEU A 180 0.34 5.00 4.66
CA LEU A 180 0.28 3.65 5.19
C LEU A 180 -0.89 3.41 6.15
N GLN A 181 -1.40 4.45 6.82
CA GLN A 181 -2.59 4.33 7.67
C GLN A 181 -3.82 4.05 6.81
N ASN A 182 -4.01 4.81 5.73
CA ASN A 182 -5.11 4.62 4.79
C ASN A 182 -4.99 3.27 4.07
N VAL A 183 -3.80 2.91 3.62
CA VAL A 183 -3.50 1.60 3.02
C VAL A 183 -3.86 0.46 3.98
N SER A 184 -3.45 0.55 5.25
CA SER A 184 -3.74 -0.49 6.25
C SER A 184 -5.22 -0.63 6.53
N ASN A 185 -5.94 0.50 6.63
CA ASN A 185 -7.40 0.51 6.83
C ASN A 185 -8.12 -0.17 5.65
N GLU A 186 -7.66 0.10 4.42
CA GLU A 186 -8.25 -0.51 3.22
C GLU A 186 -7.99 -2.03 3.18
N ILE A 187 -6.76 -2.47 3.49
CA ILE A 187 -6.41 -3.89 3.60
C ILE A 187 -7.26 -4.58 4.68
N GLU A 188 -7.46 -3.95 5.82
CA GLU A 188 -8.29 -4.49 6.90
C GLU A 188 -9.75 -4.63 6.47
N LYS A 189 -10.32 -3.59 5.86
CA LYS A 189 -11.69 -3.59 5.32
C LYS A 189 -11.90 -4.74 4.33
N ILE A 190 -10.98 -4.89 3.37
CA ILE A 190 -11.03 -5.98 2.38
C ILE A 190 -10.93 -7.35 3.07
N SER A 191 -9.99 -7.49 4.01
CA SER A 191 -9.76 -8.76 4.71
C SER A 191 -10.96 -9.19 5.56
N LEU A 192 -11.63 -8.24 6.23
CA LEU A 192 -12.84 -8.48 7.02
C LEU A 192 -14.02 -8.91 6.14
N TYR A 193 -14.23 -8.22 5.01
CA TYR A 193 -15.30 -8.55 4.07
C TYR A 193 -15.16 -9.98 3.49
N LEU A 194 -13.93 -10.37 3.11
CA LEU A 194 -13.66 -11.68 2.52
C LEU A 194 -13.69 -12.81 3.56
N GLY A 195 -13.60 -12.49 4.84
CA GLY A 195 -13.56 -13.49 5.91
C GLY A 195 -12.31 -14.39 5.83
N LYS A 196 -12.33 -15.49 6.60
CA LYS A 196 -11.18 -16.43 6.68
C LYS A 196 -11.16 -17.45 5.53
N GLU A 197 -12.33 -17.76 4.96
CA GLU A 197 -12.50 -18.80 3.95
C GLU A 197 -11.89 -18.43 2.60
N LYS A 198 -12.09 -17.21 2.16
CA LYS A 198 -11.59 -16.75 0.85
C LYS A 198 -10.13 -16.33 0.93
N LYS A 199 -9.27 -17.07 0.21
CA LYS A 199 -7.81 -16.84 0.22
C LYS A 199 -7.33 -15.86 -0.86
N ASP A 200 -8.06 -15.75 -1.97
CA ASP A 200 -7.67 -14.90 -3.08
C ASP A 200 -8.43 -13.57 -3.03
N VAL A 201 -7.70 -12.47 -3.19
CA VAL A 201 -8.24 -11.11 -3.26
C VAL A 201 -8.20 -10.67 -4.72
N THR A 202 -9.37 -10.70 -5.36
CA THR A 202 -9.52 -10.37 -6.78
C THR A 202 -9.99 -8.94 -6.99
N VAL A 203 -9.83 -8.43 -8.22
CA VAL A 203 -10.38 -7.13 -8.60
C VAL A 203 -11.90 -7.07 -8.41
N GLU A 204 -12.62 -8.18 -8.68
CA GLU A 204 -14.07 -8.23 -8.45
C GLU A 204 -14.46 -8.02 -6.98
N ASP A 205 -13.66 -8.58 -6.06
CA ASP A 205 -13.87 -8.39 -4.63
C ASP A 205 -13.63 -6.95 -4.21
N PHE A 206 -12.51 -6.39 -4.68
CA PHE A 206 -12.15 -5.01 -4.39
C PHE A 206 -13.28 -4.05 -4.79
N VAL A 207 -13.86 -4.24 -5.96
CA VAL A 207 -14.99 -3.42 -6.46
C VAL A 207 -16.23 -3.53 -5.58
N LYS A 208 -16.55 -4.74 -5.12
CA LYS A 208 -17.71 -4.95 -4.24
C LYS A 208 -17.55 -4.26 -2.88
N ILE A 209 -16.31 -4.10 -2.43
CA ILE A 209 -15.96 -3.62 -1.08
C ILE A 209 -15.72 -2.11 -1.04
N SER A 210 -14.94 -1.59 -1.97
CA SER A 210 -14.50 -0.18 -1.98
C SER A 210 -15.60 0.78 -2.40
N GLY A 211 -16.72 0.22 -2.86
CA GLY A 211 -17.74 1.02 -3.52
C GLY A 211 -17.29 1.50 -4.89
N PHE A 212 -18.22 1.94 -5.67
CA PHE A 212 -17.95 2.39 -7.03
C PHE A 212 -17.41 3.84 -6.97
N THR A 213 -16.08 4.05 -6.96
CA THR A 213 -15.54 5.35 -7.31
C THR A 213 -15.51 5.50 -8.83
N LYS A 214 -15.68 6.71 -9.32
CA LYS A 214 -15.75 7.02 -10.76
C LYS A 214 -14.49 6.55 -11.52
N GLU A 215 -13.33 6.80 -10.95
CA GLU A 215 -12.03 6.50 -11.53
C GLU A 215 -11.81 4.99 -11.67
N ILE A 216 -12.17 4.22 -10.65
CA ILE A 216 -12.05 2.76 -10.64
C ILE A 216 -12.93 2.16 -11.72
N ASN A 217 -14.16 2.63 -11.84
CA ASN A 217 -15.13 2.12 -12.82
C ASN A 217 -14.70 2.39 -14.26
N ILE A 218 -14.17 3.59 -14.55
CA ILE A 218 -13.64 3.94 -15.87
C ILE A 218 -12.46 3.03 -16.23
N PHE A 219 -11.54 2.81 -15.29
CA PHE A 219 -10.42 1.91 -15.52
C PHE A 219 -10.87 0.47 -15.78
N MET A 220 -11.83 -0.03 -14.99
CA MET A 220 -12.37 -1.38 -15.15
C MET A 220 -13.14 -1.52 -16.46
N LEU A 221 -13.91 -0.52 -16.86
CA LEU A 221 -14.61 -0.50 -18.15
C LEU A 221 -13.61 -0.61 -19.30
N THR A 222 -12.57 0.22 -19.29
CA THR A 222 -11.57 0.22 -20.36
C THR A 222 -10.80 -1.11 -20.42
N ASN A 223 -10.40 -1.66 -19.26
CA ASN A 223 -9.74 -2.97 -19.20
C ASN A 223 -10.64 -4.10 -19.70
N SER A 224 -11.91 -4.13 -19.28
CA SER A 224 -12.84 -5.17 -19.74
C SER A 224 -13.07 -5.13 -21.25
N ILE A 225 -13.06 -3.94 -21.84
CA ILE A 225 -13.11 -3.77 -23.31
C ILE A 225 -11.81 -4.27 -23.94
N GLU A 226 -10.63 -3.91 -23.41
CA GLU A 226 -9.34 -4.41 -23.91
C GLU A 226 -9.27 -5.94 -23.87
N GLU A 227 -9.87 -6.57 -22.86
CA GLU A 227 -9.95 -8.03 -22.70
C GLU A 227 -11.01 -8.70 -23.57
N LYS A 228 -11.86 -7.96 -24.29
CA LYS A 228 -13.07 -8.44 -24.97
C LYS A 228 -14.08 -9.10 -24.02
N ASN A 229 -14.12 -8.69 -22.76
CA ASN A 229 -15.07 -9.21 -21.79
C ASN A 229 -16.40 -8.44 -21.85
N LEU A 230 -17.22 -8.78 -22.85
CA LEU A 230 -18.51 -8.14 -23.09
C LEU A 230 -19.41 -8.13 -21.86
N LYS A 231 -19.58 -9.30 -21.19
CA LYS A 231 -20.48 -9.44 -20.05
C LYS A 231 -20.12 -8.47 -18.92
N TYR A 232 -18.84 -8.36 -18.64
CA TYR A 232 -18.35 -7.50 -17.57
C TYR A 232 -18.41 -6.01 -17.96
N SER A 233 -18.11 -5.67 -19.21
CA SER A 233 -18.24 -4.30 -19.73
C SER A 233 -19.67 -3.78 -19.64
N LEU A 234 -20.66 -4.60 -20.01
CA LEU A 234 -22.08 -4.26 -19.90
C LEU A 234 -22.52 -4.07 -18.44
N PHE A 235 -22.06 -4.94 -17.55
CA PHE A 235 -22.32 -4.81 -16.10
C PHE A 235 -21.77 -3.48 -15.54
N ILE A 236 -20.53 -3.11 -15.90
CA ILE A 236 -19.93 -1.86 -15.43
C ILE A 236 -20.69 -0.65 -15.96
N ILE A 237 -21.04 -0.61 -17.25
CA ILE A 237 -21.83 0.48 -17.85
C ILE A 237 -23.15 0.66 -17.11
N GLU A 238 -23.86 -0.43 -16.84
CA GLU A 238 -25.14 -0.38 -16.12
C GLU A 238 -24.97 0.19 -14.70
N GLN A 239 -23.93 -0.24 -13.95
CA GLN A 239 -23.67 0.27 -12.60
C GLN A 239 -23.30 1.76 -12.62
N MET A 240 -22.46 2.18 -13.58
CA MET A 240 -22.04 3.58 -13.70
C MET A 240 -23.19 4.50 -14.05
N LEU A 241 -24.07 4.10 -15.00
CA LEU A 241 -25.27 4.87 -15.32
C LEU A 241 -26.25 4.94 -14.14
N LYS A 242 -26.44 3.85 -13.37
CA LYS A 242 -27.25 3.84 -12.14
C LYS A 242 -26.67 4.75 -11.04
N SER A 243 -25.37 4.91 -10.96
CA SER A 243 -24.70 5.83 -10.03
C SER A 243 -24.71 7.30 -10.48
N GLY A 244 -25.34 7.60 -11.63
CA GLY A 244 -25.50 8.97 -12.14
C GLY A 244 -24.34 9.46 -13.03
N GLU A 245 -23.45 8.55 -13.50
CA GLU A 245 -22.41 8.94 -14.42
C GLU A 245 -23.00 9.26 -15.81
N SER A 246 -22.41 10.26 -16.47
CA SER A 246 -22.90 10.69 -17.78
C SER A 246 -22.48 9.72 -18.89
N ALA A 247 -23.40 9.38 -19.78
CA ALA A 247 -23.12 8.54 -20.94
C ALA A 247 -22.03 9.12 -21.84
N ILE A 248 -21.96 10.45 -21.98
CA ILE A 248 -20.91 11.15 -22.73
C ILE A 248 -19.54 10.94 -22.08
N GLY A 249 -19.48 10.96 -20.72
CA GLY A 249 -18.24 10.66 -19.98
C GLY A 249 -17.75 9.24 -20.22
N LEU A 250 -18.67 8.26 -20.16
CA LEU A 250 -18.38 6.85 -20.45
C LEU A 250 -17.93 6.65 -21.91
N LEU A 251 -18.61 7.29 -22.85
CA LEU A 251 -18.22 7.25 -24.26
C LEU A 251 -16.81 7.81 -24.49
N SER A 252 -16.46 8.90 -23.78
CA SER A 252 -15.11 9.48 -23.84
C SER A 252 -14.04 8.49 -23.37
N ALA A 253 -14.30 7.76 -22.27
CA ALA A 253 -13.39 6.73 -21.76
C ALA A 253 -13.23 5.56 -22.73
N ILE A 254 -14.35 5.04 -23.27
CA ILE A 254 -14.35 3.98 -24.29
C ILE A 254 -13.58 4.42 -25.54
N SER A 255 -13.82 5.65 -26.01
CA SER A 255 -13.11 6.25 -27.15
C SER A 255 -11.60 6.32 -26.89
N GLY A 256 -11.19 6.71 -25.69
CA GLY A 256 -9.78 6.76 -25.27
C GLY A 256 -9.10 5.38 -25.35
N ALA A 257 -9.76 4.34 -24.85
CA ALA A 257 -9.26 2.96 -24.91
C ALA A 257 -9.12 2.46 -26.36
N VAL A 258 -10.16 2.64 -27.18
CA VAL A 258 -10.13 2.25 -28.61
C VAL A 258 -9.02 2.99 -29.37
N ARG A 259 -8.87 4.30 -29.16
CA ARG A 259 -7.77 5.09 -29.78
C ARG A 259 -6.40 4.61 -29.35
N LYS A 260 -6.21 4.27 -28.08
CA LYS A 260 -4.95 3.77 -27.54
C LYS A 260 -4.59 2.43 -28.18
N MET A 261 -5.55 1.49 -28.25
CA MET A 261 -5.37 0.20 -28.93
C MET A 261 -5.07 0.37 -30.42
N LEU A 262 -5.82 1.24 -31.11
CA LEU A 262 -5.63 1.53 -32.55
C LEU A 262 -4.23 2.10 -32.81
N MET A 263 -3.79 3.06 -31.99
CA MET A 263 -2.45 3.66 -32.10
C MET A 263 -1.35 2.62 -31.94
N ALA A 264 -1.43 1.77 -30.90
CA ALA A 264 -0.45 0.71 -30.68
C ALA A 264 -0.38 -0.25 -31.89
N LYS A 265 -1.55 -0.67 -32.38
CA LYS A 265 -1.66 -1.60 -33.52
C LYS A 265 -1.12 -0.99 -34.81
N SER A 266 -1.44 0.28 -35.10
CA SER A 266 -0.94 1.01 -36.26
C SER A 266 0.59 1.22 -36.22
N LEU A 267 1.15 1.54 -35.04
CA LEU A 267 2.60 1.66 -34.86
C LEU A 267 3.31 0.35 -35.20
N MET A 268 2.75 -0.80 -34.77
CA MET A 268 3.34 -2.11 -35.00
C MET A 268 3.17 -2.58 -36.45
N GLU A 269 1.95 -2.47 -37.02
CA GLU A 269 1.63 -3.07 -38.31
C GLU A 269 1.91 -2.15 -39.53
N GLU A 270 1.77 -0.82 -39.36
CA GLU A 270 1.94 0.15 -40.47
C GLU A 270 3.28 0.91 -40.35
N LYS A 271 3.84 1.06 -39.18
CA LYS A 271 5.09 1.84 -38.92
C LYS A 271 6.29 0.98 -38.54
N ASN A 272 6.14 -0.33 -38.47
CA ASN A 272 7.21 -1.30 -38.11
C ASN A 272 7.92 -1.03 -36.77
N TYR A 273 7.22 -0.44 -35.81
CA TYR A 273 7.74 -0.31 -34.44
C TYR A 273 7.83 -1.69 -33.77
N SER A 274 8.85 -1.90 -32.93
CA SER A 274 8.82 -3.06 -32.06
C SER A 274 7.60 -2.96 -31.11
N SER A 275 7.11 -4.11 -30.63
CA SER A 275 6.00 -4.12 -29.66
C SER A 275 6.31 -3.27 -28.43
N GLN A 276 7.55 -3.30 -27.99
CA GLN A 276 7.99 -2.55 -26.79
C GLN A 276 8.01 -1.03 -27.05
N ASP A 277 8.51 -0.60 -28.20
CA ASP A 277 8.55 0.83 -28.56
C ASP A 277 7.15 1.38 -28.78
N ALA A 278 6.26 0.61 -29.41
CA ALA A 278 4.87 1.00 -29.59
C ALA A 278 4.15 1.18 -28.24
N LEU A 279 4.36 0.27 -27.28
CA LEU A 279 3.76 0.35 -25.95
C LEU A 279 4.35 1.48 -25.10
N ASN A 280 5.65 1.74 -25.21
CA ASN A 280 6.30 2.88 -24.58
C ASN A 280 5.75 4.20 -25.11
N TYR A 281 5.54 4.30 -26.44
CA TYR A 281 4.96 5.47 -27.09
C TYR A 281 3.56 5.80 -26.56
N ILE A 282 2.71 4.79 -26.40
CA ILE A 282 1.36 4.96 -25.83
C ILE A 282 1.35 4.96 -24.29
N ARG A 283 2.51 4.99 -23.66
CA ARG A 283 2.71 5.08 -22.21
C ARG A 283 2.06 3.92 -21.42
N VAL A 284 2.23 2.69 -21.89
CA VAL A 284 1.89 1.50 -21.10
C VAL A 284 3.11 1.14 -20.23
N TYR A 285 2.92 1.14 -18.91
CA TYR A 285 3.98 0.76 -17.98
C TYR A 285 4.50 -0.65 -18.26
N SER A 286 5.82 -0.86 -18.12
CA SER A 286 6.51 -2.11 -18.48
C SER A 286 5.87 -3.36 -17.86
N TYR A 287 5.39 -3.25 -16.63
CA TYR A 287 4.69 -4.33 -15.93
C TYR A 287 3.42 -4.82 -16.63
N PHE A 288 2.65 -3.93 -17.27
CA PHE A 288 1.40 -4.25 -17.94
C PHE A 288 1.56 -4.57 -19.44
N GLN A 289 2.74 -4.39 -20.01
CA GLN A 289 2.96 -4.52 -21.45
C GLN A 289 2.63 -5.91 -21.98
N TYR A 290 3.01 -6.97 -21.27
CA TYR A 290 2.70 -8.34 -21.68
C TYR A 290 1.19 -8.61 -21.74
N LYS A 291 0.45 -8.23 -20.69
CA LYS A 291 -1.01 -8.38 -20.63
C LYS A 291 -1.68 -7.56 -21.74
N TYR A 292 -1.23 -6.31 -21.92
CA TYR A 292 -1.77 -5.41 -22.95
C TYR A 292 -1.55 -5.96 -24.37
N LEU A 293 -0.38 -6.51 -24.67
CA LEU A 293 -0.09 -7.15 -25.97
C LEU A 293 -0.98 -8.37 -26.21
N ASN A 294 -1.16 -9.20 -25.20
CA ASN A 294 -2.04 -10.37 -25.27
C ASN A 294 -3.49 -9.95 -25.56
N ASN A 295 -3.97 -8.90 -24.91
CA ASN A 295 -5.30 -8.34 -25.17
C ASN A 295 -5.38 -7.71 -26.56
N LEU A 296 -4.38 -6.92 -26.96
CA LEU A 296 -4.33 -6.27 -28.28
C LEU A 296 -4.28 -7.28 -29.42
N SER A 297 -3.72 -8.48 -29.22
CA SER A 297 -3.70 -9.55 -30.22
C SER A 297 -5.10 -10.04 -30.62
N LYS A 298 -6.09 -9.88 -29.73
CA LYS A 298 -7.51 -10.24 -30.00
C LYS A 298 -8.20 -9.30 -30.99
N TYR A 299 -7.57 -8.17 -31.31
CA TYR A 299 -8.12 -7.14 -32.19
C TYR A 299 -7.34 -7.02 -33.48
N THR A 300 -8.03 -6.87 -34.61
CA THR A 300 -7.39 -6.50 -35.88
C THR A 300 -7.39 -4.98 -36.05
N LEU A 301 -6.42 -4.46 -36.81
CA LEU A 301 -6.34 -3.03 -37.10
C LEU A 301 -7.62 -2.51 -37.76
N LEU A 302 -8.19 -3.31 -38.69
CA LEU A 302 -9.44 -2.95 -39.38
C LEU A 302 -10.63 -2.88 -38.42
N HIS A 303 -10.71 -3.83 -37.46
CA HIS A 303 -11.77 -3.83 -36.46
C HIS A 303 -11.69 -2.60 -35.56
N LEU A 304 -10.50 -2.21 -35.10
CA LEU A 304 -10.32 -1.02 -34.30
C LEU A 304 -10.64 0.27 -35.06
N LYS A 305 -10.30 0.36 -36.37
CA LYS A 305 -10.72 1.49 -37.23
C LYS A 305 -12.26 1.58 -37.36
N ARG A 306 -12.94 0.45 -37.51
CA ARG A 306 -14.42 0.38 -37.54
C ARG A 306 -15.01 0.74 -36.16
N SER A 307 -14.42 0.25 -35.06
CA SER A 307 -14.85 0.59 -33.70
C SER A 307 -14.79 2.09 -33.45
N LEU A 308 -13.77 2.78 -33.94
CA LEU A 308 -13.67 4.24 -33.82
C LEU A 308 -14.79 4.97 -34.62
N ASN A 309 -15.18 4.44 -35.76
CA ASN A 309 -16.33 4.98 -36.49
C ASN A 309 -17.66 4.75 -35.76
N GLU A 310 -17.82 3.60 -35.09
CA GLU A 310 -19.02 3.35 -34.26
C GLU A 310 -19.03 4.27 -33.01
N VAL A 311 -17.88 4.58 -32.43
CA VAL A 311 -17.77 5.61 -31.34
C VAL A 311 -18.31 6.95 -31.84
N LEU A 312 -17.93 7.39 -33.08
CA LEU A 312 -18.41 8.64 -33.65
C LEU A 312 -19.92 8.63 -33.87
N LYS A 313 -20.48 7.53 -34.40
CA LYS A 313 -21.94 7.38 -34.59
C LYS A 313 -22.69 7.45 -33.26
N THR A 314 -22.15 6.79 -32.21
CA THR A 314 -22.70 6.80 -30.86
C THR A 314 -22.66 8.19 -30.24
N ASP A 315 -21.57 8.96 -30.45
CA ASP A 315 -21.46 10.34 -30.00
C ASP A 315 -22.55 11.23 -30.60
N ILE A 316 -22.77 11.10 -31.92
CA ILE A 316 -23.83 11.83 -32.60
C ILE A 316 -25.23 11.41 -32.10
N ALA A 317 -25.45 10.11 -31.90
CA ALA A 317 -26.74 9.59 -31.43
C ALA A 317 -27.10 10.10 -30.03
N LEU A 318 -26.12 10.06 -29.10
CA LEU A 318 -26.29 10.59 -27.73
C LEU A 318 -26.54 12.10 -27.72
N LYS A 319 -25.77 12.88 -28.48
CA LYS A 319 -25.93 14.34 -28.53
C LYS A 319 -27.21 14.82 -29.23
N THR A 320 -27.77 13.99 -30.13
CA THR A 320 -29.01 14.31 -30.86
C THR A 320 -30.26 13.68 -30.24
N GLY A 321 -30.12 12.93 -29.12
CA GLY A 321 -31.25 12.27 -28.47
C GLY A 321 -31.93 11.17 -29.33
N LYS A 322 -31.23 10.60 -30.31
CA LYS A 322 -31.79 9.55 -31.19
C LYS A 322 -31.94 8.20 -30.53
N THR A 323 -31.21 7.97 -29.45
CA THR A 323 -31.18 6.68 -28.75
C THR A 323 -31.03 6.96 -27.25
N ASP A 324 -31.59 6.11 -26.42
CA ASP A 324 -31.34 6.22 -24.97
C ASP A 324 -29.88 5.91 -24.64
N ASP A 325 -29.40 6.51 -23.58
CA ASP A 325 -28.00 6.48 -23.15
C ASP A 325 -27.47 5.06 -22.93
N LYS A 326 -28.26 4.19 -22.29
CA LYS A 326 -27.89 2.82 -21.99
C LYS A 326 -27.74 2.00 -23.27
N SER A 327 -28.77 1.97 -24.11
CA SER A 327 -28.75 1.21 -25.35
C SER A 327 -27.67 1.67 -26.32
N ALA A 328 -27.38 2.98 -26.38
CA ALA A 328 -26.30 3.50 -27.20
C ALA A 328 -24.93 2.94 -26.80
N LEU A 329 -24.61 2.95 -25.50
CA LEU A 329 -23.33 2.45 -24.99
C LEU A 329 -23.24 0.92 -25.05
N GLU A 330 -24.32 0.19 -24.73
CA GLU A 330 -24.36 -1.27 -24.82
C GLU A 330 -24.13 -1.75 -26.27
N ASN A 331 -24.78 -1.14 -27.26
CA ASN A 331 -24.58 -1.47 -28.66
C ASN A 331 -23.14 -1.19 -29.12
N LEU A 332 -22.55 -0.08 -28.69
CA LEU A 332 -21.15 0.25 -28.95
C LEU A 332 -20.22 -0.82 -28.43
N VAL A 333 -20.34 -1.17 -27.15
CA VAL A 333 -19.45 -2.17 -26.52
C VAL A 333 -19.68 -3.55 -27.11
N LEU A 334 -20.92 -3.92 -27.43
CA LEU A 334 -21.24 -5.15 -28.17
C LEU A 334 -20.48 -5.20 -29.51
N PHE A 335 -20.42 -4.09 -30.23
CA PHE A 335 -19.69 -4.01 -31.50
C PHE A 335 -18.17 -4.16 -31.27
N ILE A 336 -17.60 -3.46 -30.27
CA ILE A 336 -16.17 -3.47 -30.01
C ILE A 336 -15.70 -4.86 -29.55
N CYS A 337 -16.47 -5.53 -28.69
CA CYS A 337 -16.09 -6.82 -28.10
C CYS A 337 -16.40 -8.05 -28.99
N LYS A 338 -17.07 -7.88 -30.11
CA LYS A 338 -17.22 -8.93 -31.14
C LYS A 338 -15.91 -9.15 -31.89
#